data_72c8e10af3397ee040713fe7c2dab831
#
_entry.id   72c8e10af3397ee040713fe7c2dab831
#
_cell.length_a   1.000
_cell.length_b   1.000
_cell.length_c   1.000
_cell.angle_alpha   90.00
_cell.angle_beta   90.00
_cell.angle_gamma   90.00
#
_symmetry.space_group_name_H-M   'P 1'
#
loop_
_entity.id
_entity.type
_entity.pdbx_description
1 polymer ?
#
loop_
_entity_poly.entity_id
_entity_poly.type
_entity_poly.pdbx_seq_one_letter_code
_entity_poly.pdbx_strand_id
1 'polypeptide(L)'
;MKDKKKFMAKAIELSIKSANTIGGPFGSVIVKDQKIIAEGSNKVTSTNDPTAHGEIVAIREACKNLNTFDLSGCEIYTSCEPCPMCLSAIYWSRLGKIYYANTREDAKNIDFDDSFIYTEIPKKIDDRKIKMVQMLREEALKAFEIWDKKVDKIKY
;
A
#
# COMPACT_ATOMS: atom_id res chain seq x y z
N MET A 1 -24.23 2.83 -6.46
CA MET A 1 -23.74 1.42 -6.36
C MET A 1 -23.24 0.86 -7.70
N LYS A 2 -23.90 1.16 -8.83
CA LYS A 2 -23.50 0.63 -10.16
C LYS A 2 -22.06 1.01 -10.56
N ASP A 3 -21.62 2.22 -10.26
CA ASP A 3 -20.28 2.71 -10.58
C ASP A 3 -19.17 2.06 -9.72
N LYS A 4 -19.45 1.73 -8.46
CA LYS A 4 -18.47 1.07 -7.59
C LYS A 4 -18.13 -0.34 -8.06
N LYS A 5 -19.10 -1.06 -8.61
CA LYS A 5 -18.89 -2.39 -9.19
C LYS A 5 -17.93 -2.35 -10.38
N LYS A 6 -18.01 -1.32 -11.23
CA LYS A 6 -17.08 -1.21 -12.38
C LYS A 6 -15.63 -0.98 -11.96
N PHE A 7 -15.38 -0.21 -10.88
CA PHE A 7 -14.04 0.00 -10.35
C PHE A 7 -13.46 -1.27 -9.73
N MET A 8 -14.28 -2.01 -8.99
CA MET A 8 -13.88 -3.31 -8.46
C MET A 8 -13.63 -4.32 -9.59
N ALA A 9 -14.49 -4.36 -10.60
CA ALA A 9 -14.28 -5.22 -11.76
C ALA A 9 -12.95 -4.91 -12.48
N LYS A 10 -12.56 -3.62 -12.56
CA LYS A 10 -11.27 -3.23 -13.12
C LYS A 10 -10.09 -3.70 -12.25
N ALA A 11 -10.18 -3.59 -10.93
CA ALA A 11 -9.15 -4.11 -10.03
C ALA A 11 -9.00 -5.63 -10.17
N ILE A 12 -10.11 -6.36 -10.31
CA ILE A 12 -10.14 -7.81 -10.56
C ILE A 12 -9.54 -8.14 -11.94
N GLU A 13 -9.89 -7.40 -12.99
CA GLU A 13 -9.28 -7.55 -14.33
C GLU A 13 -7.77 -7.44 -14.28
N LEU A 14 -7.25 -6.42 -13.57
CA LEU A 14 -5.81 -6.21 -13.37
C LEU A 14 -5.16 -7.37 -12.62
N SER A 15 -5.83 -7.94 -11.62
CA SER A 15 -5.33 -9.09 -10.86
C SER A 15 -5.25 -10.35 -11.74
N ILE A 16 -6.26 -10.61 -12.54
CA ILE A 16 -6.29 -11.73 -13.49
C ILE A 16 -5.18 -11.57 -14.54
N LYS A 17 -5.03 -10.38 -15.11
CA LYS A 17 -3.97 -10.07 -16.06
C LYS A 17 -2.58 -10.29 -15.43
N SER A 18 -2.38 -9.84 -14.20
CA SER A 18 -1.13 -10.04 -13.47
C SER A 18 -0.82 -11.51 -13.24
N ALA A 19 -1.82 -12.31 -12.82
CA ALA A 19 -1.68 -13.75 -12.60
C ALA A 19 -1.32 -14.54 -13.87
N ASN A 20 -1.73 -14.06 -15.04
CA ASN A 20 -1.36 -14.64 -16.34
C ASN A 20 0.04 -14.25 -16.83
N THR A 21 0.80 -13.54 -16.01
CA THR A 21 2.19 -13.16 -16.25
C THR A 21 3.09 -13.71 -15.13
N ILE A 22 4.24 -13.09 -14.90
CA ILE A 22 5.13 -13.42 -13.76
C ILE A 22 4.73 -12.71 -12.45
N GLY A 23 3.63 -11.93 -12.44
CA GLY A 23 3.14 -11.19 -11.26
C GLY A 23 2.20 -12.01 -10.38
N GLY A 24 2.04 -11.60 -9.13
CA GLY A 24 1.03 -12.16 -8.23
C GLY A 24 -0.40 -11.73 -8.60
N PRO A 25 -1.46 -12.45 -8.14
CA PRO A 25 -2.85 -12.22 -8.53
C PRO A 25 -3.49 -11.03 -7.80
N PHE A 26 -2.84 -9.87 -7.85
CA PHE A 26 -3.28 -8.68 -7.12
C PHE A 26 -3.33 -7.46 -8.03
N GLY A 27 -4.46 -6.75 -7.99
CA GLY A 27 -4.69 -5.55 -8.78
C GLY A 27 -5.47 -4.51 -7.99
N SER A 28 -5.19 -3.24 -8.24
CA SER A 28 -5.81 -2.11 -7.52
C SER A 28 -6.06 -0.94 -8.46
N VAL A 29 -7.09 -0.15 -8.17
CA VAL A 29 -7.33 1.13 -8.82
C VAL A 29 -7.60 2.21 -7.78
N ILE A 30 -7.13 3.43 -8.05
CA ILE A 30 -7.44 4.61 -7.26
C ILE A 30 -8.42 5.47 -8.05
N VAL A 31 -9.49 5.89 -7.36
CA VAL A 31 -10.62 6.62 -7.94
C VAL A 31 -10.78 7.96 -7.24
N LYS A 32 -10.96 9.03 -8.01
CA LYS A 32 -11.35 10.34 -7.55
C LYS A 32 -12.48 10.86 -8.45
N ASP A 33 -13.52 11.44 -7.86
CA ASP A 33 -14.65 12.02 -8.59
C ASP A 33 -15.22 11.10 -9.69
N GLN A 34 -15.45 9.81 -9.33
CA GLN A 34 -15.96 8.75 -10.22
C GLN A 34 -15.06 8.43 -11.44
N LYS A 35 -13.78 8.81 -11.40
CA LYS A 35 -12.79 8.52 -12.44
C LYS A 35 -11.64 7.71 -11.86
N ILE A 36 -11.16 6.72 -12.60
CA ILE A 36 -9.92 6.01 -12.28
C ILE A 36 -8.76 6.97 -12.55
N ILE A 37 -7.99 7.26 -11.51
CA ILE A 37 -6.81 8.12 -11.58
C ILE A 37 -5.54 7.31 -11.80
N ALA A 38 -5.50 6.10 -11.22
CA ALA A 38 -4.35 5.22 -11.35
C ALA A 38 -4.77 3.75 -11.26
N GLU A 39 -3.97 2.92 -11.91
CA GLU A 39 -4.08 1.45 -11.90
C GLU A 39 -2.76 0.87 -11.38
N GLY A 40 -2.84 -0.24 -10.67
CA GLY A 40 -1.68 -0.97 -10.18
C GLY A 40 -1.92 -2.47 -10.19
N SER A 41 -0.90 -3.23 -10.53
CA SER A 41 -0.84 -4.67 -10.36
C SER A 41 0.47 -5.07 -9.69
N ASN A 42 0.52 -6.27 -9.12
CA ASN A 42 1.72 -6.77 -8.46
C ASN A 42 2.92 -6.81 -9.42
N LYS A 43 4.03 -6.18 -9.04
CA LYS A 43 5.27 -6.12 -9.81
C LYS A 43 6.49 -6.64 -9.04
N VAL A 44 6.28 -7.31 -7.91
CA VAL A 44 7.35 -7.82 -7.04
C VAL A 44 8.41 -8.59 -7.83
N THR A 45 7.99 -9.58 -8.60
CA THR A 45 8.88 -10.46 -9.36
C THR A 45 9.47 -9.78 -10.61
N SER A 46 8.70 -8.94 -11.29
CA SER A 46 9.14 -8.27 -12.53
C SER A 46 10.13 -7.12 -12.30
N THR A 47 10.13 -6.54 -11.09
CA THR A 47 10.99 -5.40 -10.74
C THR A 47 12.00 -5.72 -9.64
N ASN A 48 11.99 -6.95 -9.10
CA ASN A 48 12.77 -7.34 -7.91
C ASN A 48 12.55 -6.38 -6.71
N ASP A 49 11.32 -5.88 -6.56
CA ASP A 49 10.94 -4.97 -5.49
C ASP A 49 9.86 -5.63 -4.61
N PRO A 50 10.20 -6.13 -3.41
CA PRO A 50 9.24 -6.80 -2.52
C PRO A 50 8.12 -5.87 -2.03
N THR A 51 8.26 -4.57 -2.22
CA THR A 51 7.22 -3.59 -1.86
C THR A 51 6.25 -3.28 -2.99
N ALA A 52 6.52 -3.73 -4.22
CA ALA A 52 5.72 -3.40 -5.41
C ALA A 52 4.41 -4.19 -5.49
N HIS A 53 3.62 -4.20 -4.40
CA HIS A 53 2.25 -4.70 -4.39
C HIS A 53 1.34 -3.81 -5.25
N GLY A 54 0.20 -4.34 -5.69
CA GLY A 54 -0.72 -3.63 -6.57
C GLY A 54 -1.17 -2.28 -6.00
N GLU A 55 -1.46 -2.21 -4.70
CA GLU A 55 -1.85 -0.99 -4.01
C GLU A 55 -0.71 0.05 -3.97
N ILE A 56 0.53 -0.39 -3.69
CA ILE A 56 1.71 0.49 -3.68
C ILE A 56 1.95 1.07 -5.07
N VAL A 57 1.85 0.23 -6.10
CA VAL A 57 1.99 0.67 -7.50
C VAL A 57 0.91 1.71 -7.84
N ALA A 58 -0.35 1.45 -7.49
CA ALA A 58 -1.46 2.37 -7.73
C ALA A 58 -1.30 3.69 -6.96
N ILE A 59 -0.87 3.66 -5.69
CA ILE A 59 -0.61 4.87 -4.89
C ILE A 59 0.48 5.73 -5.53
N ARG A 60 1.63 5.13 -5.90
CA ARG A 60 2.74 5.84 -6.56
C ARG A 60 2.29 6.50 -7.85
N GLU A 61 1.54 5.78 -8.68
CA GLU A 61 1.04 6.31 -9.95
C GLU A 61 -0.01 7.42 -9.72
N ALA A 62 -0.92 7.28 -8.74
CA ALA A 62 -1.88 8.32 -8.40
C ALA A 62 -1.20 9.60 -7.91
N CYS A 63 -0.20 9.48 -7.03
CA CYS A 63 0.58 10.62 -6.55
C CYS A 63 1.28 11.36 -7.71
N LYS A 64 1.83 10.62 -8.66
CA LYS A 64 2.45 11.16 -9.86
C LYS A 64 1.43 11.88 -10.75
N ASN A 65 0.29 11.23 -11.04
CA ASN A 65 -0.75 11.76 -11.92
C ASN A 65 -1.43 13.02 -11.35
N LEU A 66 -1.56 13.09 -10.03
CA LEU A 66 -2.14 14.24 -9.33
C LEU A 66 -1.09 15.26 -8.87
N ASN A 67 0.20 14.98 -9.06
CA ASN A 67 1.33 15.78 -8.59
C ASN A 67 1.22 16.14 -7.09
N THR A 68 0.90 15.17 -6.25
CA THR A 68 0.75 15.33 -4.79
C THR A 68 1.03 14.02 -4.07
N PHE A 69 1.48 14.08 -2.81
CA PHE A 69 1.54 12.93 -1.90
C PHE A 69 0.24 12.73 -1.10
N ASP A 70 -0.66 13.69 -1.13
CA ASP A 70 -1.93 13.67 -0.42
C ASP A 70 -3.06 13.25 -1.36
N LEU A 71 -3.59 12.03 -1.14
CA LEU A 71 -4.69 11.45 -1.90
C LEU A 71 -6.04 11.60 -1.18
N SER A 72 -6.18 12.61 -0.31
CA SER A 72 -7.46 12.93 0.33
C SER A 72 -8.56 13.11 -0.72
N GLY A 73 -9.74 12.56 -0.45
CA GLY A 73 -10.86 12.55 -1.38
C GLY A 73 -10.78 11.46 -2.46
N CYS A 74 -9.71 10.64 -2.47
CA CYS A 74 -9.64 9.45 -3.31
C CYS A 74 -10.10 8.19 -2.55
N GLU A 75 -10.57 7.21 -3.31
CA GLU A 75 -10.93 5.86 -2.82
C GLU A 75 -10.04 4.82 -3.53
N ILE A 76 -9.71 3.73 -2.84
CA ILE A 76 -9.00 2.59 -3.45
C ILE A 76 -9.92 1.38 -3.56
N TYR A 77 -9.86 0.70 -4.70
CA TYR A 77 -10.48 -0.59 -4.94
C TYR A 77 -9.37 -1.60 -5.20
N THR A 78 -9.32 -2.66 -4.42
CA THR A 78 -8.28 -3.68 -4.52
C THR A 78 -8.91 -5.08 -4.61
N SER A 79 -8.34 -5.95 -5.43
CA SER A 79 -8.84 -7.32 -5.66
C SER A 79 -8.73 -8.21 -4.43
N CYS A 80 -7.94 -7.83 -3.44
CA CYS A 80 -7.79 -8.54 -2.17
C CYS A 80 -7.67 -7.54 -1.02
N GLU A 81 -8.02 -7.96 0.19
CA GLU A 81 -7.80 -7.22 1.43
C GLU A 81 -6.34 -6.79 1.55
N PRO A 82 -6.03 -5.49 1.77
CA PRO A 82 -4.66 -5.03 1.85
C PRO A 82 -3.87 -5.67 2.99
N CYS A 83 -2.66 -6.12 2.70
CA CYS A 83 -1.72 -6.58 3.73
C CYS A 83 -1.29 -5.42 4.65
N PRO A 84 -0.63 -5.68 5.79
CA PRO A 84 -0.21 -4.62 6.72
C PRO A 84 0.65 -3.52 6.08
N MET A 85 1.54 -3.87 5.15
CA MET A 85 2.34 -2.89 4.41
C MET A 85 1.47 -1.95 3.57
N CYS A 86 0.57 -2.53 2.77
CA CYS A 86 -0.33 -1.77 1.90
C CYS A 86 -1.32 -0.93 2.70
N LEU A 87 -1.88 -1.49 3.78
CA LEU A 87 -2.76 -0.76 4.69
C LEU A 87 -2.07 0.47 5.27
N SER A 88 -0.82 0.32 5.73
CA SER A 88 -0.03 1.45 6.24
C SER A 88 0.21 2.51 5.15
N ALA A 89 0.52 2.10 3.91
CA ALA A 89 0.69 3.03 2.80
C ALA A 89 -0.61 3.78 2.44
N ILE A 90 -1.76 3.11 2.54
CA ILE A 90 -3.09 3.71 2.35
C ILE A 90 -3.34 4.80 3.39
N TYR A 91 -3.00 4.57 4.66
CA TYR A 91 -3.08 5.60 5.70
C TYR A 91 -2.11 6.76 5.43
N TRP A 92 -0.85 6.50 5.11
CA TRP A 92 0.13 7.53 4.81
C TRP A 92 -0.25 8.40 3.62
N SER A 93 -0.89 7.82 2.60
CA SER A 93 -1.40 8.56 1.44
C SER A 93 -2.74 9.27 1.67
N ARG A 94 -3.35 9.15 2.85
CA ARG A 94 -4.65 9.76 3.24
C ARG A 94 -5.83 9.35 2.36
N LEU A 95 -5.81 8.15 1.80
CA LEU A 95 -6.95 7.59 1.07
C LEU A 95 -8.18 7.49 1.97
N GLY A 96 -9.33 7.96 1.51
CA GLY A 96 -10.54 8.09 2.33
C GLY A 96 -11.32 6.81 2.54
N LYS A 97 -11.17 5.81 1.64
CA LYS A 97 -11.92 4.56 1.73
C LYS A 97 -11.30 3.43 0.94
N ILE A 98 -11.42 2.22 1.48
CA ILE A 98 -10.96 0.96 0.89
C ILE A 98 -12.18 0.12 0.52
N TYR A 99 -12.20 -0.40 -0.71
CA TYR A 99 -13.09 -1.48 -1.14
C TYR A 99 -12.22 -2.66 -1.55
N TYR A 100 -12.54 -3.85 -1.09
CA TYR A 100 -11.79 -5.06 -1.42
C TYR A 100 -12.74 -6.20 -1.80
N ALA A 101 -12.22 -7.19 -2.54
CA ALA A 101 -12.98 -8.36 -2.99
C ALA A 101 -12.61 -9.61 -2.19
N ASN A 102 -11.46 -10.23 -2.49
CA ASN A 102 -10.97 -11.40 -1.74
C ASN A 102 -10.51 -11.00 -0.34
N THR A 103 -10.58 -11.94 0.58
CA THR A 103 -10.10 -11.77 1.96
C THR A 103 -8.63 -12.20 2.09
N ARG A 104 -7.99 -11.86 3.20
CA ARG A 104 -6.66 -12.37 3.52
C ARG A 104 -6.62 -13.90 3.68
N GLU A 105 -7.75 -14.53 4.09
CA GLU A 105 -7.84 -15.98 4.17
C GLU A 105 -7.83 -16.61 2.77
N ASP A 106 -8.47 -15.97 1.79
CA ASP A 106 -8.38 -16.41 0.38
C ASP A 106 -6.95 -16.32 -0.13
N ALA A 107 -6.23 -15.24 0.21
CA ALA A 107 -4.82 -15.08 -0.16
C ALA A 107 -3.93 -16.13 0.52
N LYS A 108 -4.15 -16.42 1.80
CA LYS A 108 -3.45 -17.48 2.54
C LYS A 108 -3.62 -18.85 1.90
N ASN A 109 -4.80 -19.18 1.40
CA ASN A 109 -5.10 -20.45 0.76
C ASN A 109 -4.30 -20.68 -0.54
N ILE A 110 -3.65 -19.65 -1.07
CA ILE A 110 -2.79 -19.71 -2.26
C ILE A 110 -1.34 -19.27 -1.93
N ASP A 111 -0.90 -19.52 -0.71
CA ASP A 111 0.47 -19.30 -0.21
C ASP A 111 0.90 -17.82 -0.05
N PHE A 112 -0.04 -16.85 -0.06
CA PHE A 112 0.22 -15.46 0.29
C PHE A 112 -0.24 -15.17 1.74
N ASP A 113 0.40 -15.84 2.72
CA ASP A 113 0.08 -15.69 4.14
C ASP A 113 0.85 -14.53 4.79
N ASP A 114 0.15 -13.45 5.11
CA ASP A 114 0.67 -12.30 5.84
C ASP A 114 0.32 -12.29 7.35
N SER A 115 -0.32 -13.34 7.85
CA SER A 115 -0.80 -13.44 9.23
C SER A 115 0.29 -13.24 10.27
N PHE A 116 1.53 -13.67 9.95
CA PHE A 116 2.67 -13.48 10.84
C PHE A 116 3.00 -11.99 11.08
N ILE A 117 2.78 -11.11 10.10
CA ILE A 117 3.05 -9.66 10.25
C ILE A 117 2.08 -9.05 11.25
N TYR A 118 0.80 -9.45 11.20
CA TYR A 118 -0.21 -9.01 12.18
C TYR A 118 0.14 -9.41 13.61
N THR A 119 0.82 -10.55 13.79
CA THR A 119 1.27 -10.99 15.12
C THR A 119 2.59 -10.35 15.55
N GLU A 120 3.45 -9.94 14.60
CA GLU A 120 4.75 -9.31 14.89
C GLU A 120 4.62 -7.81 15.26
N ILE A 121 3.75 -7.07 14.56
CA ILE A 121 3.61 -5.62 14.76
C ILE A 121 3.31 -5.23 16.22
N PRO A 122 2.36 -5.86 16.93
CA PRO A 122 2.01 -5.47 18.31
C PRO A 122 3.00 -5.95 19.38
N LYS A 123 3.97 -6.80 19.02
CA LYS A 123 4.98 -7.28 19.98
C LYS A 123 5.89 -6.14 20.43
N LYS A 124 6.41 -6.25 21.64
CA LYS A 124 7.52 -5.42 22.10
C LYS A 124 8.72 -5.62 21.18
N ILE A 125 9.56 -4.59 21.03
CA ILE A 125 10.70 -4.60 20.11
C ILE A 125 11.59 -5.84 20.32
N ASP A 126 11.89 -6.17 21.57
CA ASP A 126 12.79 -7.27 21.93
C ASP A 126 12.19 -8.65 21.65
N ASP A 127 10.85 -8.75 21.55
CA ASP A 127 10.11 -10.00 21.32
C ASP A 127 9.89 -10.29 19.83
N ARG A 128 10.25 -9.36 18.95
CA ARG A 128 10.10 -9.53 17.49
C ARG A 128 11.07 -10.52 16.91
N LYS A 129 10.65 -11.27 15.89
CA LYS A 129 11.49 -12.22 15.17
C LYS A 129 12.69 -11.53 14.50
N ILE A 130 12.46 -10.41 13.86
CA ILE A 130 13.53 -9.56 13.31
C ILE A 130 14.01 -8.67 14.46
N LYS A 131 15.26 -8.89 14.88
CA LYS A 131 15.85 -8.12 15.98
C LYS A 131 16.09 -6.67 15.56
N MET A 132 15.74 -5.76 16.45
CA MET A 132 15.95 -4.31 16.30
C MET A 132 16.94 -3.85 17.35
N VAL A 133 18.01 -3.21 16.92
CA VAL A 133 19.05 -2.67 17.82
C VAL A 133 19.13 -1.16 17.64
N GLN A 134 18.92 -0.40 18.70
CA GLN A 134 19.07 1.05 18.67
C GLN A 134 20.55 1.43 18.70
N MET A 135 20.98 2.27 17.78
CA MET A 135 22.36 2.77 17.66
C MET A 135 22.36 4.26 17.36
N LEU A 136 23.33 4.98 17.88
CA LEU A 136 23.64 6.39 17.56
C LEU A 136 22.41 7.33 17.64
N ARG A 137 21.59 7.15 18.68
CA ARG A 137 20.35 7.93 18.86
C ARG A 137 20.62 9.44 18.98
N GLU A 138 21.65 9.81 19.76
CA GLU A 138 21.95 11.23 20.01
C GLU A 138 22.42 11.93 18.73
N GLU A 139 23.19 11.26 17.90
CA GLU A 139 23.61 11.78 16.60
C GLU A 139 22.44 11.90 15.63
N ALA A 140 21.53 10.93 15.66
CA ALA A 140 20.35 10.92 14.80
C ALA A 140 19.34 12.03 15.17
N LEU A 141 19.25 12.42 16.45
CA LEU A 141 18.37 13.50 16.90
C LEU A 141 18.69 14.84 16.23
N LYS A 142 19.92 15.09 15.81
CA LYS A 142 20.31 16.31 15.09
C LYS A 142 19.48 16.55 13.82
N ALA A 143 19.11 15.48 13.11
CA ALA A 143 18.26 15.59 11.93
C ALA A 143 16.84 16.06 12.29
N PHE A 144 16.30 15.60 13.42
CA PHE A 144 14.99 16.02 13.91
C PHE A 144 15.01 17.47 14.39
N GLU A 145 16.09 17.91 15.06
CA GLU A 145 16.26 19.30 15.48
C GLU A 145 16.33 20.25 14.26
N ILE A 146 17.07 19.86 13.21
CA ILE A 146 17.14 20.63 11.96
C ILE A 146 15.76 20.72 11.32
N TRP A 147 15.07 19.58 11.20
CA TRP A 147 13.72 19.55 10.66
C TRP A 147 12.74 20.38 11.48
N ASP A 148 12.80 20.29 12.79
CA ASP A 148 11.87 21.03 13.66
C ASP A 148 12.05 22.55 13.54
N LYS A 149 13.26 23.03 13.38
CA LYS A 149 13.60 24.45 13.18
C LYS A 149 13.35 24.95 11.76
N LYS A 150 13.09 24.05 10.79
CA LYS A 150 12.88 24.42 9.40
C LYS A 150 11.57 25.18 9.22
N VAL A 151 11.62 26.42 8.71
CA VAL A 151 10.47 27.32 8.57
C VAL A 151 9.53 26.86 7.44
N ASP A 152 10.09 26.36 6.34
CA ASP A 152 9.39 25.95 5.12
C ASP A 152 9.13 24.42 5.07
N LYS A 153 9.09 23.76 6.23
CA LYS A 153 8.86 22.31 6.28
C LYS A 153 7.45 21.92 5.81
N ILE A 154 7.40 20.96 4.91
CA ILE A 154 6.14 20.34 4.46
C ILE A 154 5.90 19.12 5.33
N LYS A 155 4.81 19.09 6.08
CA LYS A 155 4.37 17.94 6.86
C LYS A 155 3.61 16.96 5.96
N TYR A 156 3.92 15.69 6.03
CA TYR A 156 3.28 14.63 5.27
C TYR A 156 2.79 13.49 6.16
#